data_cbb5696d490b22556e35b67833623b9d
#
_entry.id   cbb5696d490b22556e35b67833623b9d
#
_cell.length_a   1.000
_cell.length_b   1.000
_cell.length_c   1.000
_cell.angle_alpha   90.00
_cell.angle_beta   90.00
_cell.angle_gamma   90.00
#
_symmetry.space_group_name_H-M   'P 1'
#
loop_
_entity.id
_entity.type
_entity.pdbx_description
1 polymer ?
#
loop_
_entity_poly.entity_id
_entity_poly.type
_entity_poly.pdbx_seq_one_letter_code
_entity_poly.pdbx_strand_id
1 'polypeptide(L)'
;MSVGKINITQTLARVEELLRKDPAISPAVRSMFELLVTIIHLLSAKLGLNSSNSSIPPSQDPHRQRGSKRTKTTKRKPGGQNGHEGTTLQPVENPDHVENIAIDRRTIPPGHYTNGGYEARQVIDIVITKFVVEYRAEILQNAQGRQFVAQFPAGVTRPVQYGNGVKSQAVYMSQQQLIPYDRIRDYFWDQCGIQISAGSVFNFNQEAFVLLEPFESFLVRQLVQQPLLHADETGVHINKTLHWLHCLCNEHWTLFFPHAKRGGQAIKAMGVLEHFHGRLGHDHWKTYFQFNCQHFLCNAHHLRELECAWVQDGQRWALKMQLLLMEINDATTPPGGCLGPSAAKKFRSRYRNILTRAQTECPPTEGTGRRMAQTKSRNLLERLRDFETETLRFMTDPLVPFTNNQCENDLRMTKVQQKISGCFRSFEGAQIFCRVRSYLSTCRNMASNPLRPFNSCLRDDCLKLLQGWSDLNNCTESFLHIEGAV
;
A
#
# COMPACT_ATOMS: atom_id res chain seq x y z
N MET A 1 6.63 -8.68 -33.24
CA MET A 1 7.14 -7.30 -33.10
C MET A 1 7.65 -6.83 -34.44
N SER A 2 7.37 -5.61 -34.89
CA SER A 2 7.86 -5.07 -36.16
C SER A 2 8.55 -3.71 -35.91
N VAL A 3 9.67 -3.48 -36.61
CA VAL A 3 10.37 -2.20 -36.65
C VAL A 3 10.32 -1.71 -38.10
N GLY A 4 9.55 -0.64 -38.34
CA GLY A 4 9.21 -0.20 -39.69
C GLY A 4 8.45 -1.30 -40.46
N LYS A 5 8.94 -1.68 -41.65
CA LYS A 5 8.35 -2.74 -42.48
C LYS A 5 8.88 -4.14 -42.18
N ILE A 6 9.79 -4.30 -41.21
CA ILE A 6 10.47 -5.58 -40.93
C ILE A 6 9.77 -6.27 -39.76
N ASN A 7 9.27 -7.50 -39.98
CA ASN A 7 8.76 -8.36 -38.92
C ASN A 7 9.93 -9.14 -38.30
N ILE A 8 10.37 -8.68 -37.14
CA ILE A 8 11.55 -9.25 -36.43
C ILE A 8 11.38 -10.75 -36.21
N THR A 9 10.24 -11.23 -35.75
CA THR A 9 10.01 -12.65 -35.46
C THR A 9 10.16 -13.53 -36.71
N GLN A 10 9.56 -13.10 -37.83
CA GLN A 10 9.67 -13.84 -39.10
C GLN A 10 11.11 -13.79 -39.66
N THR A 11 11.77 -12.64 -39.53
CA THR A 11 13.15 -12.47 -40.00
C THR A 11 14.12 -13.34 -39.21
N LEU A 12 13.98 -13.39 -37.88
CA LEU A 12 14.82 -14.26 -37.04
C LEU A 12 14.60 -15.73 -37.33
N ALA A 13 13.35 -16.19 -37.47
CA ALA A 13 13.03 -17.57 -37.85
C ALA A 13 13.66 -17.93 -39.19
N ARG A 14 13.67 -17.01 -40.15
CA ARG A 14 14.33 -17.23 -41.45
C ARG A 14 15.85 -17.28 -41.34
N VAL A 15 16.45 -16.46 -40.49
CA VAL A 15 17.90 -16.51 -40.21
C VAL A 15 18.27 -17.84 -39.54
N GLU A 16 17.52 -18.30 -38.55
CA GLU A 16 17.73 -19.59 -37.89
C GLU A 16 17.61 -20.77 -38.86
N GLU A 17 16.63 -20.71 -39.78
CA GLU A 17 16.48 -21.72 -40.84
C GLU A 17 17.67 -21.74 -41.83
N LEU A 18 18.14 -20.58 -42.24
CA LEU A 18 19.31 -20.47 -43.11
C LEU A 18 20.57 -21.00 -42.43
N LEU A 19 20.82 -20.63 -41.19
CA LEU A 19 21.95 -21.11 -40.39
C LEU A 19 21.94 -22.64 -40.23
N ARG A 20 20.74 -23.24 -40.20
CA ARG A 20 20.60 -24.71 -40.07
C ARG A 20 20.84 -25.45 -41.39
N LYS A 21 20.43 -24.83 -42.52
CA LYS A 21 20.47 -25.48 -43.83
C LYS A 21 21.79 -25.33 -44.60
N ASP A 22 22.58 -24.30 -44.32
CA ASP A 22 23.81 -24.02 -45.07
C ASP A 22 25.04 -24.67 -44.40
N PRO A 23 25.62 -25.74 -45.00
CA PRO A 23 26.81 -26.41 -44.48
C PRO A 23 28.10 -25.60 -44.73
N ALA A 24 28.10 -24.60 -45.61
CA ALA A 24 29.29 -23.79 -45.93
C ALA A 24 29.63 -22.77 -44.82
N ILE A 25 28.74 -22.51 -43.89
CA ILE A 25 28.95 -21.59 -42.76
C ILE A 25 29.90 -22.25 -41.75
N SER A 26 31.04 -21.61 -41.48
CA SER A 26 31.98 -22.11 -40.47
C SER A 26 31.34 -22.17 -39.07
N PRO A 27 31.74 -23.14 -38.22
CA PRO A 27 31.19 -23.29 -36.88
C PRO A 27 31.29 -22.00 -36.02
N ALA A 28 32.37 -21.25 -36.17
CA ALA A 28 32.60 -20.00 -35.45
C ALA A 28 31.61 -18.91 -35.88
N VAL A 29 31.35 -18.75 -37.17
CA VAL A 29 30.40 -17.80 -37.73
C VAL A 29 28.97 -18.19 -37.32
N ARG A 30 28.63 -19.48 -37.35
CA ARG A 30 27.33 -20.01 -36.91
C ARG A 30 27.08 -19.65 -35.45
N SER A 31 28.00 -19.96 -34.54
CA SER A 31 27.90 -19.61 -33.12
C SER A 31 27.73 -18.11 -32.88
N MET A 32 28.40 -17.27 -33.67
CA MET A 32 28.30 -15.81 -33.55
C MET A 32 26.89 -15.31 -33.96
N PHE A 33 26.31 -15.85 -35.03
CA PHE A 33 24.95 -15.51 -35.44
C PHE A 33 23.90 -16.06 -34.47
N GLU A 34 24.05 -17.25 -33.94
CA GLU A 34 23.17 -17.82 -32.90
C GLU A 34 23.17 -16.94 -31.63
N LEU A 35 24.34 -16.44 -31.24
CA LEU A 35 24.46 -15.50 -30.14
C LEU A 35 23.73 -14.18 -30.43
N LEU A 36 23.92 -13.61 -31.65
CA LEU A 36 23.22 -12.39 -32.07
C LEU A 36 21.69 -12.58 -32.08
N VAL A 37 21.20 -13.68 -32.62
CA VAL A 37 19.78 -14.03 -32.62
C VAL A 37 19.27 -14.13 -31.19
N THR A 38 20.00 -14.78 -30.29
CA THR A 38 19.66 -14.88 -28.87
C THR A 38 19.60 -13.50 -28.22
N ILE A 39 20.55 -12.62 -28.47
CA ILE A 39 20.56 -11.24 -27.94
C ILE A 39 19.34 -10.46 -28.45
N ILE A 40 19.02 -10.58 -29.75
CA ILE A 40 17.84 -9.89 -30.32
C ILE A 40 16.54 -10.42 -29.71
N HIS A 41 16.40 -11.72 -29.47
CA HIS A 41 15.25 -12.30 -28.76
C HIS A 41 15.14 -11.76 -27.34
N LEU A 42 16.23 -11.69 -26.59
CA LEU A 42 16.26 -11.15 -25.23
C LEU A 42 15.89 -9.66 -25.19
N LEU A 43 16.43 -8.88 -26.13
CA LEU A 43 16.10 -7.45 -26.26
C LEU A 43 14.63 -7.25 -26.65
N SER A 44 14.11 -8.03 -27.61
CA SER A 44 12.71 -7.96 -28.02
C SER A 44 11.76 -8.33 -26.90
N ALA A 45 12.06 -9.38 -26.11
CA ALA A 45 11.31 -9.78 -24.95
C ALA A 45 11.31 -8.67 -23.87
N LYS A 46 12.46 -8.03 -23.64
CA LYS A 46 12.57 -6.92 -22.67
C LYS A 46 11.83 -5.66 -23.12
N LEU A 47 11.89 -5.34 -24.40
CA LEU A 47 11.19 -4.19 -25.01
C LEU A 47 9.65 -4.38 -25.04
N GLY A 48 9.16 -5.62 -25.06
CA GLY A 48 7.75 -5.93 -25.03
C GLY A 48 7.10 -5.87 -23.62
N LEU A 49 7.91 -5.72 -22.56
CA LEU A 49 7.40 -5.64 -21.20
C LEU A 49 6.82 -4.24 -20.90
N ASN A 50 5.63 -4.20 -20.32
CA ASN A 50 4.94 -2.99 -19.89
C ASN A 50 4.18 -3.26 -18.58
N SER A 51 3.50 -2.24 -18.05
CA SER A 51 2.77 -2.35 -16.79
C SER A 51 1.51 -3.24 -16.84
N SER A 52 1.04 -3.65 -18.02
CA SER A 52 -0.10 -4.55 -18.16
C SER A 52 0.29 -6.02 -18.18
N ASN A 53 1.51 -6.34 -18.62
CA ASN A 53 1.99 -7.71 -18.82
C ASN A 53 3.22 -8.06 -17.96
N SER A 54 3.59 -7.22 -17.01
CA SER A 54 4.73 -7.44 -16.10
C SER A 54 4.50 -6.75 -14.76
N SER A 55 5.40 -6.99 -13.81
CA SER A 55 5.42 -6.29 -12.52
C SER A 55 6.03 -4.88 -12.59
N ILE A 56 6.29 -4.33 -13.78
CA ILE A 56 6.77 -2.96 -13.93
C ILE A 56 5.68 -1.99 -13.49
N PRO A 57 5.94 -1.12 -12.50
CA PRO A 57 4.95 -0.13 -12.09
C PRO A 57 4.59 0.81 -13.26
N PRO A 58 3.33 1.25 -13.40
CA PRO A 58 2.92 2.16 -14.47
C PRO A 58 3.75 3.45 -14.57
N SER A 59 4.39 3.85 -13.48
CA SER A 59 5.27 5.02 -13.42
C SER A 59 6.69 4.77 -13.96
N GLN A 60 7.10 3.52 -14.13
CA GLN A 60 8.39 3.11 -14.66
C GLN A 60 8.27 2.44 -16.03
N ASP A 61 7.06 2.33 -16.56
CA ASP A 61 6.79 1.75 -17.87
C ASP A 61 7.22 2.72 -18.99
N PRO A 62 8.33 2.42 -19.71
CA PRO A 62 8.83 3.28 -20.79
C PRO A 62 7.91 3.28 -22.01
N HIS A 63 7.05 2.26 -22.13
CA HIS A 63 6.12 2.07 -23.25
C HIS A 63 4.66 2.23 -22.80
N ARG A 64 4.42 2.92 -21.67
CA ARG A 64 3.06 3.17 -21.21
C ARG A 64 2.24 3.80 -22.34
N GLN A 65 1.47 2.99 -23.02
CA GLN A 65 0.42 3.50 -23.86
C GLN A 65 -0.55 4.25 -22.93
N ARG A 66 -0.52 5.58 -23.00
CA ARG A 66 -1.64 6.40 -22.49
C ARG A 66 -2.86 5.79 -23.15
N GLY A 67 -3.71 5.13 -22.37
CA GLY A 67 -4.73 4.22 -22.85
C GLY A 67 -5.32 4.73 -24.15
N SER A 68 -5.20 3.95 -25.21
CA SER A 68 -5.87 4.17 -26.47
C SER A 68 -7.26 4.63 -26.09
N LYS A 69 -7.68 5.81 -26.59
CA LYS A 69 -9.03 6.30 -26.36
C LYS A 69 -9.94 5.14 -26.73
N ARG A 70 -10.40 4.38 -25.72
CA ARG A 70 -11.45 3.38 -25.89
C ARG A 70 -12.45 4.08 -26.76
N THR A 71 -12.71 3.54 -27.93
CA THR A 71 -13.68 4.09 -28.90
C THR A 71 -14.90 4.38 -28.05
N LYS A 72 -15.18 5.69 -27.84
CA LYS A 72 -16.21 6.15 -26.92
C LYS A 72 -17.54 5.74 -27.52
N THR A 73 -18.02 4.55 -27.12
CA THR A 73 -19.39 4.11 -27.48
C THR A 73 -20.45 4.92 -26.72
N THR A 74 -20.08 5.68 -25.71
CA THR A 74 -20.93 6.69 -25.08
C THR A 74 -20.08 7.88 -24.66
N LYS A 75 -20.39 9.06 -25.16
CA LYS A 75 -19.82 10.34 -24.72
C LYS A 75 -20.34 10.64 -23.30
N ARG A 76 -19.73 10.04 -22.26
CA ARG A 76 -19.97 10.49 -20.88
C ARG A 76 -19.39 11.89 -20.74
N LYS A 77 -20.21 12.84 -20.31
CA LYS A 77 -19.75 14.21 -20.02
C LYS A 77 -18.75 14.17 -18.85
N PRO A 78 -17.72 15.03 -18.83
CA PRO A 78 -16.88 15.21 -17.65
C PRO A 78 -17.75 15.65 -16.45
N GLY A 79 -17.56 15.02 -15.27
CA GLY A 79 -18.33 15.31 -14.07
C GLY A 79 -18.88 14.03 -13.42
N GLY A 80 -19.62 14.20 -12.34
CA GLY A 80 -20.30 13.09 -11.63
C GLY A 80 -21.22 12.32 -12.58
N GLN A 81 -21.11 11.00 -12.58
CA GLN A 81 -21.96 10.10 -13.38
C GLN A 81 -23.26 9.81 -12.60
N ASN A 82 -24.37 9.53 -13.31
CA ASN A 82 -25.61 9.08 -12.65
C ASN A 82 -25.33 7.86 -11.76
N GLY A 83 -25.73 7.95 -10.49
CA GLY A 83 -25.47 6.94 -9.47
C GLY A 83 -24.17 7.15 -8.67
N HIS A 84 -23.40 8.22 -8.93
CA HIS A 84 -22.32 8.63 -8.04
C HIS A 84 -22.91 9.51 -6.93
N GLU A 85 -22.88 9.02 -5.70
CA GLU A 85 -23.18 9.84 -4.52
C GLU A 85 -22.11 10.92 -4.42
N GLY A 86 -22.50 12.16 -4.75
CA GLY A 86 -21.60 13.31 -4.60
C GLY A 86 -21.37 13.58 -3.10
N THR A 87 -20.12 13.85 -2.72
CA THR A 87 -19.82 14.33 -1.36
C THR A 87 -20.23 15.81 -1.29
N THR A 88 -21.43 16.08 -0.77
CA THR A 88 -21.90 17.45 -0.51
C THR A 88 -21.51 17.84 0.92
N LEU A 89 -21.02 19.07 1.08
CA LEU A 89 -20.72 19.63 2.39
C LEU A 89 -22.03 19.63 3.23
N GLN A 90 -21.98 18.98 4.39
CA GLN A 90 -23.12 18.90 5.30
C GLN A 90 -23.06 20.04 6.30
N PRO A 91 -24.21 20.63 6.68
CA PRO A 91 -24.26 21.63 7.73
C PRO A 91 -23.87 21.02 9.09
N VAL A 92 -23.24 21.83 9.93
CA VAL A 92 -22.86 21.48 11.30
C VAL A 92 -24.02 21.82 12.22
N GLU A 93 -24.40 20.87 13.09
CA GLU A 93 -25.53 21.08 14.02
C GLU A 93 -25.26 22.18 15.05
N ASN A 94 -24.01 22.24 15.56
CA ASN A 94 -23.60 23.23 16.58
C ASN A 94 -22.46 24.08 15.98
N PRO A 95 -22.75 25.21 15.32
CA PRO A 95 -21.74 26.12 14.82
C PRO A 95 -21.02 26.84 15.96
N ASP A 96 -19.69 27.08 15.78
CA ASP A 96 -18.87 27.77 16.79
C ASP A 96 -19.34 29.22 17.05
N HIS A 97 -19.88 29.87 16.02
CA HIS A 97 -20.40 31.24 16.11
C HIS A 97 -21.66 31.40 15.29
N VAL A 98 -22.65 32.15 15.85
CA VAL A 98 -23.88 32.49 15.16
C VAL A 98 -23.99 34.01 15.07
N GLU A 99 -24.06 34.52 13.83
CA GLU A 99 -24.29 35.94 13.56
C GLU A 99 -25.74 36.15 13.08
N ASN A 100 -26.49 36.98 13.81
CA ASN A 100 -27.85 37.34 13.45
C ASN A 100 -27.87 38.58 12.58
N ILE A 101 -28.26 38.43 11.32
CA ILE A 101 -28.37 39.53 10.35
C ILE A 101 -29.79 40.08 10.38
N ALA A 102 -29.94 41.28 10.89
CA ALA A 102 -31.25 41.96 10.92
C ALA A 102 -31.57 42.63 9.59
N ILE A 103 -32.86 42.63 9.23
CA ILE A 103 -33.33 43.38 8.06
C ILE A 103 -33.26 44.90 8.35
N ASP A 104 -32.59 45.64 7.46
CA ASP A 104 -32.62 47.09 7.51
C ASP A 104 -34.08 47.58 7.17
N ARG A 105 -34.80 48.02 8.19
CA ARG A 105 -36.19 48.43 8.02
C ARG A 105 -36.39 49.60 7.07
N ARG A 106 -35.35 50.33 6.71
CA ARG A 106 -35.42 51.42 5.72
C ARG A 106 -35.50 50.88 4.29
N THR A 107 -35.16 49.63 4.05
CA THR A 107 -35.17 48.99 2.73
C THR A 107 -36.49 48.26 2.41
N ILE A 108 -37.41 48.17 3.38
CA ILE A 108 -38.68 47.47 3.22
C ILE A 108 -39.84 48.50 3.25
N PRO A 109 -41.01 48.24 2.56
CA PRO A 109 -42.16 49.14 2.60
C PRO A 109 -42.66 49.40 4.01
N PRO A 110 -43.27 50.58 4.31
CA PRO A 110 -43.92 50.84 5.60
C PRO A 110 -45.06 49.82 5.87
N GLY A 111 -45.10 49.24 7.10
CA GLY A 111 -46.11 48.24 7.46
C GLY A 111 -45.85 47.56 8.80
N HIS A 112 -46.81 46.72 9.22
CA HIS A 112 -46.65 45.83 10.38
C HIS A 112 -46.07 44.49 9.91
N TYR A 113 -45.01 44.05 10.56
CA TYR A 113 -44.32 42.80 10.21
C TYR A 113 -44.27 41.88 11.41
N THR A 114 -44.58 40.60 11.21
CA THR A 114 -44.41 39.54 12.20
C THR A 114 -43.10 38.82 11.95
N ASN A 115 -42.53 38.23 12.98
CA ASN A 115 -41.32 37.40 12.86
C ASN A 115 -41.67 36.10 12.13
N GLY A 116 -41.09 35.89 10.93
CA GLY A 116 -41.26 34.71 10.09
C GLY A 116 -40.17 33.66 10.25
N GLY A 117 -39.27 33.82 11.27
CA GLY A 117 -38.11 32.94 11.43
C GLY A 117 -36.86 33.46 10.74
N TYR A 118 -35.97 32.56 10.37
CA TYR A 118 -34.72 32.90 9.72
C TYR A 118 -34.33 31.84 8.67
N GLU A 119 -33.56 32.23 7.66
CA GLU A 119 -32.86 31.35 6.74
C GLU A 119 -31.38 31.26 7.18
N ALA A 120 -30.87 30.05 7.42
CA ALA A 120 -29.50 29.85 7.85
C ALA A 120 -28.60 29.47 6.70
N ARG A 121 -27.39 30.03 6.66
CA ARG A 121 -26.30 29.64 5.79
C ARG A 121 -25.04 29.51 6.63
N GLN A 122 -24.25 28.46 6.41
CA GLN A 122 -23.00 28.22 7.14
C GLN A 122 -21.81 28.38 6.23
N VAL A 123 -20.76 28.99 6.74
CA VAL A 123 -19.41 29.07 6.13
C VAL A 123 -18.47 28.31 7.04
N ILE A 124 -17.82 27.27 6.50
CA ILE A 124 -16.83 26.49 7.24
C ILE A 124 -15.46 26.98 6.80
N ASP A 125 -14.71 27.54 7.76
CA ASP A 125 -13.38 28.12 7.53
C ASP A 125 -12.35 27.48 8.48
N ILE A 126 -11.09 27.81 8.33
CA ILE A 126 -9.98 27.34 9.15
C ILE A 126 -9.25 28.54 9.76
N VAL A 127 -9.00 28.49 11.07
CA VAL A 127 -8.19 29.49 11.79
C VAL A 127 -6.95 28.79 12.35
N ILE A 128 -5.77 29.27 11.96
CA ILE A 128 -4.50 28.75 12.45
C ILE A 128 -3.86 29.81 13.35
N THR A 129 -3.80 29.53 14.65
CA THR A 129 -3.21 30.45 15.64
C THR A 129 -2.12 29.76 16.46
N LYS A 130 -1.03 30.51 16.75
CA LYS A 130 -0.04 30.09 17.72
C LYS A 130 -0.57 30.31 19.12
N PHE A 131 -0.54 29.25 19.95
CA PHE A 131 -0.93 29.29 21.35
C PHE A 131 0.29 29.07 22.25
N VAL A 132 0.55 30.00 23.17
CA VAL A 132 1.69 29.97 24.09
C VAL A 132 1.20 29.99 25.52
N VAL A 133 1.62 29.00 26.34
CA VAL A 133 1.35 28.95 27.77
C VAL A 133 2.66 29.23 28.51
N GLU A 134 2.63 30.18 29.44
CA GLU A 134 3.73 30.43 30.37
C GLU A 134 3.38 29.88 31.74
N TYR A 135 4.20 28.95 32.24
CA TYR A 135 4.09 28.41 33.58
C TYR A 135 5.05 29.13 34.51
N ARG A 136 4.55 29.75 35.57
CA ARG A 136 5.32 30.48 36.58
C ARG A 136 5.29 29.69 37.89
N ALA A 137 6.42 29.06 38.25
CA ALA A 137 6.56 28.37 39.53
C ALA A 137 6.89 29.37 40.63
N GLU A 138 6.11 29.40 41.70
CA GLU A 138 6.35 30.21 42.88
C GLU A 138 7.66 29.82 43.56
N ILE A 139 8.44 30.82 44.02
CA ILE A 139 9.66 30.63 44.77
C ILE A 139 9.47 31.27 46.16
N LEU A 140 9.49 30.45 47.19
CA LEU A 140 9.53 30.93 48.59
C LEU A 140 10.93 30.85 49.13
N GLN A 141 11.31 31.84 49.91
CA GLN A 141 12.64 31.89 50.60
C GLN A 141 12.44 32.03 52.12
N ASN A 142 13.10 31.17 52.88
CA ASN A 142 13.07 31.29 54.34
C ASN A 142 14.10 32.29 54.88
N ALA A 143 14.04 32.58 56.19
CA ALA A 143 14.95 33.53 56.82
C ALA A 143 16.44 33.13 56.73
N GLN A 144 16.77 31.89 56.47
CA GLN A 144 18.12 31.35 56.26
C GLN A 144 18.57 31.40 54.78
N GLY A 145 17.78 32.00 53.87
CA GLY A 145 18.09 32.12 52.46
C GLY A 145 17.83 30.85 51.62
N ARG A 146 17.27 29.81 52.20
CA ARG A 146 16.92 28.57 51.45
C ARG A 146 15.67 28.82 50.61
N GLN A 147 15.76 28.49 49.31
CA GLN A 147 14.67 28.62 48.37
C GLN A 147 13.89 27.30 48.19
N PHE A 148 12.59 27.40 48.01
CA PHE A 148 11.67 26.34 47.69
C PHE A 148 10.90 26.77 46.44
N VAL A 149 10.97 25.97 45.38
CA VAL A 149 10.37 26.22 44.08
C VAL A 149 9.22 25.25 43.85
N ALA A 150 8.09 25.75 43.42
CA ALA A 150 6.94 24.90 43.05
C ALA A 150 7.31 24.02 41.87
N GLN A 151 6.73 22.79 41.80
CA GLN A 151 6.98 21.88 40.71
C GLN A 151 6.21 22.29 39.46
N PHE A 152 6.89 22.23 38.30
CA PHE A 152 6.24 22.41 37.02
C PHE A 152 5.35 21.20 36.68
N PRO A 153 4.29 21.37 35.87
CA PRO A 153 3.49 20.26 35.37
C PRO A 153 4.34 19.21 34.64
N ALA A 154 3.88 17.95 34.64
CA ALA A 154 4.54 16.88 33.92
C ALA A 154 4.75 17.26 32.44
N GLY A 155 5.95 16.97 31.92
CA GLY A 155 6.32 17.31 30.53
C GLY A 155 6.82 18.74 30.34
N VAL A 156 6.74 19.65 31.32
CA VAL A 156 7.35 21.00 31.27
C VAL A 156 8.74 20.92 31.91
N THR A 157 9.76 20.71 31.08
CA THR A 157 11.13 20.42 31.53
C THR A 157 12.19 21.41 31.08
N ARG A 158 11.82 22.32 30.16
CA ARG A 158 12.76 23.30 29.55
C ARG A 158 12.18 24.70 29.65
N PRO A 159 13.03 25.73 29.70
CA PRO A 159 12.58 27.13 29.73
C PRO A 159 11.68 27.50 28.53
N VAL A 160 11.97 26.93 27.37
CA VAL A 160 11.15 27.04 26.14
C VAL A 160 11.14 25.69 25.45
N GLN A 161 9.94 25.20 25.09
CA GLN A 161 9.78 23.92 24.43
C GLN A 161 8.57 23.93 23.48
N TYR A 162 8.56 23.03 22.51
CA TYR A 162 7.41 22.81 21.65
C TYR A 162 6.37 21.97 22.38
N GLY A 163 5.11 22.37 22.28
CA GLY A 163 3.97 21.58 22.76
C GLY A 163 3.69 20.36 21.88
N ASN A 164 2.89 19.43 22.41
CA ASN A 164 2.58 18.18 21.73
C ASN A 164 1.84 18.40 20.40
N GLY A 165 1.01 19.45 20.27
CA GLY A 165 0.35 19.78 19.01
C GLY A 165 1.32 20.08 17.86
N VAL A 166 2.41 20.83 18.12
CA VAL A 166 3.47 21.09 17.12
C VAL A 166 4.17 19.78 16.74
N LYS A 167 4.53 18.98 17.74
CA LYS A 167 5.24 17.70 17.53
C LYS A 167 4.40 16.71 16.71
N SER A 168 3.14 16.50 17.09
CA SER A 168 2.23 15.57 16.42
C SER A 168 1.93 15.99 14.98
N GLN A 169 1.70 17.28 14.74
CA GLN A 169 1.48 17.81 13.40
C GLN A 169 2.72 17.61 12.52
N ALA A 170 3.93 17.86 13.04
CA ALA A 170 5.17 17.64 12.29
C ALA A 170 5.41 16.16 11.96
N VAL A 171 5.12 15.24 12.91
CA VAL A 171 5.17 13.79 12.68
C VAL A 171 4.15 13.37 11.63
N TYR A 172 2.91 13.81 11.71
CA TYR A 172 1.87 13.51 10.72
C TYR A 172 2.25 14.01 9.33
N MET A 173 2.73 15.25 9.21
CA MET A 173 3.17 15.83 7.94
C MET A 173 4.35 15.05 7.34
N SER A 174 5.33 14.65 8.14
CA SER A 174 6.52 13.93 7.65
C SER A 174 6.24 12.46 7.34
N GLN A 175 5.53 11.74 8.21
CA GLN A 175 5.38 10.28 8.10
C GLN A 175 4.12 9.85 7.34
N GLN A 176 3.01 10.60 7.46
CA GLN A 176 1.76 10.29 6.75
C GLN A 176 1.68 11.00 5.41
N GLN A 177 1.93 12.31 5.39
CA GLN A 177 1.83 13.12 4.19
C GLN A 177 3.13 13.13 3.37
N LEU A 178 4.22 12.57 3.90
CA LEU A 178 5.54 12.44 3.25
C LEU A 178 6.15 13.79 2.84
N ILE A 179 5.82 14.85 3.57
CA ILE A 179 6.34 16.18 3.32
C ILE A 179 7.81 16.24 3.78
N PRO A 180 8.76 16.72 2.96
CA PRO A 180 10.15 16.93 3.35
C PRO A 180 10.30 17.89 4.54
N TYR A 181 11.29 17.64 5.40
CA TYR A 181 11.47 18.38 6.65
C TYR A 181 11.64 19.89 6.46
N ASP A 182 12.34 20.31 5.39
CA ASP A 182 12.49 21.74 5.09
C ASP A 182 11.15 22.41 4.76
N ARG A 183 10.27 21.70 4.02
CA ARG A 183 8.92 22.20 3.72
C ARG A 183 8.01 22.24 4.95
N ILE A 184 8.21 21.32 5.91
CA ILE A 184 7.51 21.34 7.20
C ILE A 184 7.97 22.55 8.00
N ARG A 185 9.27 22.83 8.04
CA ARG A 185 9.83 24.05 8.65
C ARG A 185 9.18 25.31 8.06
N ASP A 186 9.14 25.41 6.73
CA ASP A 186 8.58 26.56 6.02
C ASP A 186 7.07 26.71 6.33
N TYR A 187 6.31 25.61 6.34
CA TYR A 187 4.89 25.62 6.74
C TYR A 187 4.67 26.18 8.15
N PHE A 188 5.43 25.72 9.15
CA PHE A 188 5.26 26.22 10.53
C PHE A 188 5.64 27.69 10.65
N TRP A 189 6.63 28.14 9.89
CA TRP A 189 6.98 29.54 9.85
C TRP A 189 5.91 30.40 9.17
N ASP A 190 5.53 30.04 7.96
CA ASP A 190 4.63 30.84 7.13
C ASP A 190 3.19 30.87 7.65
N GLN A 191 2.69 29.72 8.16
CA GLN A 191 1.29 29.61 8.58
C GLN A 191 1.09 29.85 10.08
N CYS A 192 2.06 29.52 10.92
CA CYS A 192 1.89 29.55 12.37
C CYS A 192 2.82 30.57 13.06
N GLY A 193 3.80 31.15 12.38
CA GLY A 193 4.86 31.98 13.00
C GLY A 193 5.69 31.22 14.03
N ILE A 194 5.87 29.89 13.85
CA ILE A 194 6.62 29.01 14.75
C ILE A 194 7.92 28.60 14.05
N GLN A 195 9.05 28.96 14.64
CA GLN A 195 10.37 28.58 14.15
C GLN A 195 10.71 27.17 14.61
N ILE A 196 10.88 26.23 13.67
CA ILE A 196 11.38 24.87 13.93
C ILE A 196 12.55 24.57 13.00
N SER A 197 13.39 23.57 13.33
CA SER A 197 14.47 23.11 12.47
C SER A 197 14.17 21.74 11.89
N ALA A 198 14.81 21.36 10.77
CA ALA A 198 14.76 20.01 10.24
C ALA A 198 15.20 18.94 11.26
N GLY A 199 16.19 19.29 12.11
CA GLY A 199 16.62 18.46 13.23
C GLY A 199 15.54 18.29 14.30
N SER A 200 14.75 19.34 14.59
CA SER A 200 13.60 19.24 15.49
C SER A 200 12.55 18.28 14.96
N VAL A 201 12.25 18.32 13.66
CA VAL A 201 11.30 17.38 13.03
C VAL A 201 11.79 15.92 13.13
N PHE A 202 13.11 15.70 12.92
CA PHE A 202 13.70 14.38 13.13
C PHE A 202 13.55 13.90 14.57
N ASN A 203 13.88 14.76 15.55
CA ASN A 203 13.74 14.42 16.97
C ASN A 203 12.30 14.11 17.36
N PHE A 204 11.31 14.81 16.82
CA PHE A 204 9.88 14.50 17.07
C PHE A 204 9.51 13.14 16.51
N ASN A 205 10.01 12.78 15.34
CA ASN A 205 9.80 11.43 14.78
C ASN A 205 10.48 10.35 15.62
N GLN A 206 11.67 10.62 16.17
CA GLN A 206 12.39 9.71 17.08
C GLN A 206 11.65 9.55 18.41
N GLU A 207 11.14 10.63 19.00
CA GLU A 207 10.28 10.57 20.18
C GLU A 207 9.04 9.72 19.92
N ALA A 208 8.35 9.92 18.78
CA ALA A 208 7.19 9.12 18.38
C ALA A 208 7.55 7.64 18.22
N PHE A 209 8.71 7.33 17.64
CA PHE A 209 9.21 5.96 17.50
C PHE A 209 9.36 5.26 18.85
N VAL A 210 9.93 5.92 19.85
CA VAL A 210 10.09 5.36 21.21
C VAL A 210 8.72 5.14 21.87
N LEU A 211 7.83 6.12 21.77
CA LEU A 211 6.50 6.05 22.37
C LEU A 211 5.62 4.95 21.78
N LEU A 212 5.81 4.61 20.51
CA LEU A 212 5.02 3.60 19.79
C LEU A 212 5.58 2.17 19.94
N GLU A 213 6.59 1.93 20.76
CA GLU A 213 7.12 0.59 21.01
C GLU A 213 6.10 -0.38 21.64
N PRO A 214 5.32 0.03 22.65
CA PRO A 214 4.24 -0.82 23.20
C PRO A 214 3.17 -1.15 22.14
N PHE A 215 2.82 -0.18 21.28
CA PHE A 215 1.89 -0.40 20.18
C PHE A 215 2.42 -1.42 19.17
N GLU A 216 3.69 -1.34 18.77
CA GLU A 216 4.28 -2.31 17.84
C GLU A 216 4.24 -3.72 18.40
N SER A 217 4.57 -3.89 19.69
CA SER A 217 4.49 -5.17 20.39
C SER A 217 3.05 -5.71 20.47
N PHE A 218 2.08 -4.83 20.68
CA PHE A 218 0.65 -5.17 20.62
C PHE A 218 0.22 -5.57 19.21
N LEU A 219 0.60 -4.80 18.20
CA LEU A 219 0.29 -5.05 16.78
C LEU A 219 0.79 -6.42 16.32
N VAL A 220 2.01 -6.82 16.70
CA VAL A 220 2.56 -8.15 16.40
C VAL A 220 1.66 -9.25 16.98
N ARG A 221 1.24 -9.12 18.24
CA ARG A 221 0.31 -10.09 18.85
C ARG A 221 -1.04 -10.15 18.16
N GLN A 222 -1.60 -9.00 17.77
CA GLN A 222 -2.87 -8.94 17.05
C GLN A 222 -2.77 -9.61 15.67
N LEU A 223 -1.71 -9.38 14.92
CA LEU A 223 -1.51 -9.99 13.60
C LEU A 223 -1.41 -11.53 13.67
N VAL A 224 -0.79 -12.07 14.72
CA VAL A 224 -0.71 -13.54 14.91
C VAL A 224 -2.11 -14.18 15.03
N GLN A 225 -3.07 -13.48 15.62
CA GLN A 225 -4.42 -13.98 15.89
C GLN A 225 -5.39 -13.78 14.71
N GLN A 226 -4.99 -13.06 13.66
CA GLN A 226 -5.90 -12.76 12.57
C GLN A 226 -6.24 -14.01 11.72
N PRO A 227 -7.46 -14.11 11.18
CA PRO A 227 -7.84 -15.23 10.32
C PRO A 227 -7.21 -15.14 8.93
N LEU A 228 -6.82 -13.94 8.49
CA LEU A 228 -6.22 -13.67 7.18
C LEU A 228 -5.20 -12.54 7.28
N LEU A 229 -4.07 -12.73 6.63
CA LEU A 229 -3.03 -11.72 6.42
C LEU A 229 -2.61 -11.67 4.96
N HIS A 230 -2.17 -10.49 4.56
CA HIS A 230 -1.48 -10.21 3.31
C HIS A 230 -0.01 -9.95 3.59
N ALA A 231 0.88 -10.48 2.75
CA ALA A 231 2.32 -10.27 2.83
C ALA A 231 2.87 -9.79 1.49
N ASP A 232 3.77 -8.84 1.55
CA ASP A 232 4.53 -8.36 0.38
C ASP A 232 5.79 -7.64 0.86
N GLU A 233 6.77 -7.43 -0.02
CA GLU A 233 7.99 -6.71 0.29
C GLU A 233 8.48 -5.87 -0.88
N THR A 234 9.22 -4.82 -0.58
CA THR A 234 9.78 -3.94 -1.60
C THR A 234 11.21 -3.53 -1.28
N GLY A 235 12.06 -3.46 -2.31
CA GLY A 235 13.41 -2.94 -2.16
C GLY A 235 13.39 -1.44 -1.87
N VAL A 236 14.17 -1.03 -0.87
CA VAL A 236 14.40 0.36 -0.48
C VAL A 236 15.90 0.63 -0.40
N HIS A 237 16.33 1.85 -0.71
CA HIS A 237 17.71 2.21 -0.54
C HIS A 237 17.89 2.97 0.79
N ILE A 238 18.87 2.51 1.57
CA ILE A 238 19.30 3.16 2.81
C ILE A 238 20.78 3.45 2.66
N ASN A 239 21.17 4.72 2.72
CA ASN A 239 22.54 5.15 2.47
C ASN A 239 23.13 4.52 1.19
N LYS A 240 22.38 4.57 0.08
CA LYS A 240 22.71 4.01 -1.24
C LYS A 240 22.79 2.47 -1.32
N THR A 241 22.66 1.75 -0.20
CA THR A 241 22.66 0.29 -0.13
C THR A 241 21.23 -0.23 -0.21
N LEU A 242 21.02 -1.31 -0.97
CA LEU A 242 19.72 -1.97 -1.08
C LEU A 242 19.37 -2.71 0.21
N HIS A 243 18.23 -2.37 0.78
CA HIS A 243 17.56 -3.01 1.90
C HIS A 243 16.14 -3.39 1.48
N TRP A 244 15.40 -4.02 2.36
CA TRP A 244 14.05 -4.46 2.10
C TRP A 244 13.09 -3.94 3.17
N LEU A 245 11.91 -3.54 2.74
CA LEU A 245 10.80 -3.18 3.59
C LEU A 245 9.73 -4.25 3.38
N HIS A 246 9.41 -4.97 4.45
CA HIS A 246 8.37 -5.98 4.49
C HIS A 246 7.08 -5.38 5.01
N CYS A 247 5.95 -5.87 4.54
CA CYS A 247 4.63 -5.49 5.01
C CYS A 247 3.82 -6.75 5.32
N LEU A 248 3.17 -6.76 6.48
CA LEU A 248 2.09 -7.67 6.82
C LEU A 248 0.86 -6.86 7.16
N CYS A 249 -0.27 -7.15 6.55
CA CYS A 249 -1.48 -6.38 6.79
C CYS A 249 -2.75 -7.21 6.60
N ASN A 250 -3.85 -6.65 7.10
CA ASN A 250 -5.22 -7.01 6.74
C ASN A 250 -6.07 -5.73 6.65
N GLU A 251 -7.39 -5.85 6.63
CA GLU A 251 -8.30 -4.70 6.55
C GLU A 251 -8.19 -3.71 7.73
N HIS A 252 -7.62 -4.14 8.87
CA HIS A 252 -7.54 -3.33 10.10
C HIS A 252 -6.09 -2.99 10.48
N TRP A 253 -5.18 -3.93 10.34
CA TRP A 253 -3.83 -3.88 10.89
C TRP A 253 -2.78 -3.81 9.79
N THR A 254 -1.76 -2.97 9.95
CA THR A 254 -0.62 -2.88 9.02
C THR A 254 0.68 -2.78 9.79
N LEU A 255 1.59 -3.72 9.54
CA LEU A 255 2.96 -3.73 10.06
C LEU A 255 3.95 -3.54 8.91
N PHE A 256 4.77 -2.49 8.99
CA PHE A 256 5.95 -2.30 8.13
C PHE A 256 7.21 -2.65 8.91
N PHE A 257 8.14 -3.35 8.29
CA PHE A 257 9.37 -3.79 8.92
C PHE A 257 10.56 -3.67 7.97
N PRO A 258 11.58 -2.84 8.29
CA PRO A 258 12.78 -2.71 7.48
C PRO A 258 13.81 -3.76 7.85
N HIS A 259 14.47 -4.37 6.86
CA HIS A 259 15.52 -5.35 7.10
C HIS A 259 16.60 -5.29 6.01
N ALA A 260 17.85 -5.64 6.36
CA ALA A 260 18.96 -5.65 5.40
C ALA A 260 18.81 -6.74 4.31
N LYS A 261 18.09 -7.82 4.61
CA LYS A 261 17.90 -8.96 3.71
C LYS A 261 16.42 -9.14 3.38
N ARG A 262 16.12 -9.70 2.20
CA ARG A 262 14.79 -10.08 1.76
C ARG A 262 14.30 -11.38 2.40
N GLY A 263 15.20 -12.34 2.64
CA GLY A 263 14.90 -13.75 2.90
C GLY A 263 14.17 -14.07 4.20
N GLY A 264 14.01 -15.38 4.49
CA GLY A 264 13.29 -15.90 5.67
C GLY A 264 13.77 -15.34 7.00
N GLN A 265 15.05 -14.95 7.11
CA GLN A 265 15.58 -14.30 8.31
C GLN A 265 14.85 -12.97 8.62
N ALA A 266 14.52 -12.17 7.59
CA ALA A 266 13.77 -10.93 7.78
C ALA A 266 12.34 -11.20 8.25
N ILE A 267 11.67 -12.20 7.61
CA ILE A 267 10.29 -12.54 7.96
C ILE A 267 10.20 -13.09 9.37
N LYS A 268 11.16 -13.90 9.81
CA LYS A 268 11.25 -14.40 11.19
C LYS A 268 11.47 -13.27 12.20
N ALA A 269 12.34 -12.30 11.85
CA ALA A 269 12.59 -11.14 12.71
C ALA A 269 11.36 -10.27 12.96
N MET A 270 10.31 -10.36 12.12
CA MET A 270 9.03 -9.69 12.36
C MET A 270 8.22 -10.32 13.52
N GLY A 271 8.51 -11.57 13.91
CA GLY A 271 7.86 -12.26 15.02
C GLY A 271 6.38 -12.64 14.80
N VAL A 272 5.87 -12.60 13.58
CA VAL A 272 4.46 -12.88 13.28
C VAL A 272 4.28 -14.26 12.64
N LEU A 273 4.91 -14.52 11.47
CA LEU A 273 4.57 -15.70 10.65
C LEU A 273 5.00 -17.03 11.26
N GLU A 274 5.93 -17.06 12.21
CA GLU A 274 6.31 -18.29 12.92
C GLU A 274 5.18 -18.81 13.83
N HIS A 275 4.27 -17.92 14.25
CA HIS A 275 3.15 -18.24 15.14
C HIS A 275 1.78 -18.07 14.46
N PHE A 276 1.76 -17.70 13.18
CA PHE A 276 0.54 -17.48 12.42
C PHE A 276 0.03 -18.77 11.79
N HIS A 277 -1.26 -19.07 11.98
CA HIS A 277 -1.91 -20.28 11.47
C HIS A 277 -3.12 -20.00 10.57
N GLY A 278 -3.39 -18.74 10.27
CA GLY A 278 -4.48 -18.31 9.39
C GLY A 278 -4.19 -18.51 7.90
N ARG A 279 -4.78 -17.64 7.07
CA ARG A 279 -4.58 -17.60 5.61
C ARG A 279 -3.60 -16.48 5.26
N LEU A 280 -2.51 -16.82 4.56
CA LEU A 280 -1.49 -15.88 4.12
C LEU A 280 -1.54 -15.66 2.61
N GLY A 281 -1.84 -14.44 2.18
CA GLY A 281 -1.80 -14.02 0.79
C GLY A 281 -0.46 -13.44 0.38
N HIS A 282 0.08 -13.87 -0.76
CA HIS A 282 1.37 -13.37 -1.27
C HIS A 282 1.55 -13.58 -2.79
N ASP A 283 2.65 -13.09 -3.35
CA ASP A 283 3.00 -13.11 -4.78
C ASP A 283 3.65 -14.41 -5.29
N HIS A 284 3.57 -15.51 -4.56
CA HIS A 284 4.23 -16.78 -4.86
C HIS A 284 5.74 -16.81 -4.52
N TRP A 285 6.28 -15.85 -3.76
CA TRP A 285 7.67 -15.96 -3.34
C TRP A 285 7.89 -17.16 -2.42
N LYS A 286 8.79 -18.07 -2.81
CA LYS A 286 8.96 -19.40 -2.18
C LYS A 286 9.24 -19.34 -0.69
N THR A 287 9.81 -18.25 -0.20
CA THR A 287 10.14 -18.09 1.21
C THR A 287 8.92 -18.09 2.13
N TYR A 288 7.76 -17.63 1.65
CA TYR A 288 6.54 -17.65 2.46
C TYR A 288 6.03 -19.08 2.73
N PHE A 289 6.22 -20.02 1.79
CA PHE A 289 5.77 -21.40 1.94
C PHE A 289 6.51 -22.21 3.02
N GLN A 290 7.55 -21.67 3.63
CA GLN A 290 8.23 -22.31 4.78
C GLN A 290 7.43 -22.15 6.09
N PHE A 291 6.42 -21.29 6.16
CA PHE A 291 5.59 -21.05 7.34
C PHE A 291 4.36 -21.96 7.34
N ASN A 292 4.02 -22.49 8.52
CA ASN A 292 2.95 -23.46 8.67
C ASN A 292 1.57 -22.78 8.79
N CYS A 293 1.10 -22.20 7.68
CA CYS A 293 -0.21 -21.58 7.56
C CYS A 293 -0.86 -21.96 6.21
N GLN A 294 -2.11 -21.56 6.02
CA GLN A 294 -2.77 -21.76 4.72
C GLN A 294 -2.37 -20.64 3.77
N HIS A 295 -1.86 -20.98 2.58
CA HIS A 295 -1.45 -19.99 1.59
C HIS A 295 -2.53 -19.74 0.54
N PHE A 296 -2.62 -18.49 0.06
CA PHE A 296 -3.33 -18.15 -1.16
C PHE A 296 -2.49 -17.19 -2.01
N LEU A 297 -2.66 -17.27 -3.32
CA LEU A 297 -1.81 -16.55 -4.27
C LEU A 297 -2.56 -15.39 -4.90
N CYS A 298 -1.84 -14.28 -5.10
CA CYS A 298 -2.36 -13.09 -5.76
C CYS A 298 -2.63 -13.36 -7.24
N ASN A 299 -3.90 -13.51 -7.61
CA ASN A 299 -4.26 -13.74 -9.01
C ASN A 299 -4.03 -12.52 -9.92
N ALA A 300 -3.90 -11.31 -9.39
CA ALA A 300 -3.49 -10.16 -10.19
C ALA A 300 -2.09 -10.35 -10.82
N HIS A 301 -1.17 -11.02 -10.12
CA HIS A 301 0.14 -11.40 -10.67
C HIS A 301 -0.01 -12.48 -11.74
N HIS A 302 -0.80 -13.52 -11.49
CA HIS A 302 -1.08 -14.56 -12.48
C HIS A 302 -1.71 -13.99 -13.75
N LEU A 303 -2.69 -13.07 -13.64
CA LEU A 303 -3.31 -12.44 -14.81
C LEU A 303 -2.29 -11.65 -15.65
N ARG A 304 -1.37 -10.91 -15.03
CA ARG A 304 -0.31 -10.17 -15.74
C ARG A 304 0.68 -11.12 -16.44
N GLU A 305 1.07 -12.20 -15.79
CA GLU A 305 1.97 -13.20 -16.37
C GLU A 305 1.29 -14.00 -17.49
N LEU A 306 0.00 -14.33 -17.34
CA LEU A 306 -0.80 -14.97 -18.39
C LEU A 306 -0.94 -14.08 -19.62
N GLU A 307 -1.20 -12.78 -19.41
CA GLU A 307 -1.22 -11.78 -20.49
C GLU A 307 0.12 -11.71 -21.22
N CYS A 308 1.25 -11.71 -20.47
CA CYS A 308 2.59 -11.77 -21.05
C CYS A 308 2.79 -13.04 -21.90
N ALA A 309 2.44 -14.21 -21.36
CA ALA A 309 2.54 -15.49 -22.05
C ALA A 309 1.69 -15.55 -23.32
N TRP A 310 0.49 -14.97 -23.30
CA TRP A 310 -0.37 -14.87 -24.48
C TRP A 310 0.18 -13.89 -25.52
N VAL A 311 0.47 -12.65 -25.10
CA VAL A 311 0.81 -11.54 -26.02
C VAL A 311 2.22 -11.68 -26.60
N GLN A 312 3.20 -12.11 -25.77
CA GLN A 312 4.60 -12.18 -26.19
C GLN A 312 5.01 -13.58 -26.68
N ASP A 313 4.60 -14.63 -25.96
CA ASP A 313 5.02 -16.00 -26.26
C ASP A 313 3.98 -16.75 -27.12
N GLY A 314 2.83 -16.12 -27.49
CA GLY A 314 1.79 -16.70 -28.32
C GLY A 314 1.05 -17.90 -27.71
N GLN A 315 1.11 -18.06 -26.39
CA GLN A 315 0.56 -19.22 -25.68
C GLN A 315 -0.97 -19.12 -25.55
N ARG A 316 -1.71 -19.86 -26.35
CA ARG A 316 -3.18 -19.84 -26.37
C ARG A 316 -3.82 -20.34 -25.07
N TRP A 317 -3.17 -21.30 -24.39
CA TRP A 317 -3.62 -21.79 -23.09
C TRP A 317 -3.64 -20.68 -22.04
N ALA A 318 -2.71 -19.73 -22.11
CA ALA A 318 -2.63 -18.64 -21.14
C ALA A 318 -3.86 -17.71 -21.22
N LEU A 319 -4.31 -17.35 -22.43
CA LEU A 319 -5.56 -16.61 -22.61
C LEU A 319 -6.78 -17.36 -22.04
N LYS A 320 -6.88 -18.69 -22.30
CA LYS A 320 -7.98 -19.49 -21.77
C LYS A 320 -7.97 -19.54 -20.25
N MET A 321 -6.80 -19.65 -19.64
CA MET A 321 -6.64 -19.64 -18.18
C MET A 321 -6.99 -18.28 -17.58
N GLN A 322 -6.55 -17.20 -18.21
CA GLN A 322 -6.88 -15.83 -17.80
C GLN A 322 -8.39 -15.59 -17.79
N LEU A 323 -9.08 -15.97 -18.86
CA LEU A 323 -10.54 -15.87 -18.96
C LEU A 323 -11.24 -16.73 -17.91
N LEU A 324 -10.74 -17.94 -17.65
CA LEU A 324 -11.30 -18.83 -16.62
C LEU A 324 -11.15 -18.23 -15.22
N LEU A 325 -9.99 -17.70 -14.86
CA LEU A 325 -9.78 -17.07 -13.55
C LEU A 325 -10.68 -15.84 -13.36
N MET A 326 -10.89 -15.04 -14.39
CA MET A 326 -11.82 -13.91 -14.35
C MET A 326 -13.27 -14.39 -14.20
N GLU A 327 -13.70 -15.42 -14.95
CA GLU A 327 -15.04 -16.01 -14.84
C GLU A 327 -15.30 -16.56 -13.42
N ILE A 328 -14.31 -17.21 -12.80
CA ILE A 328 -14.43 -17.69 -11.41
C ILE A 328 -14.58 -16.49 -10.46
N ASN A 329 -13.76 -15.46 -10.65
CA ASN A 329 -13.84 -14.23 -9.82
C ASN A 329 -15.22 -13.57 -9.93
N ASP A 330 -15.76 -13.43 -11.14
CA ASP A 330 -17.09 -12.88 -11.35
C ASP A 330 -18.19 -13.74 -10.70
N ALA A 331 -18.03 -15.07 -10.73
CA ALA A 331 -18.96 -16.01 -10.12
C ALA A 331 -18.91 -16.01 -8.57
N THR A 332 -17.82 -15.51 -7.97
CA THR A 332 -17.66 -15.34 -6.51
C THR A 332 -18.01 -13.93 -6.03
N THR A 333 -18.36 -13.01 -6.94
CA THR A 333 -18.84 -11.67 -6.60
C THR A 333 -20.37 -11.71 -6.44
N PRO A 334 -20.98 -11.21 -5.33
CA PRO A 334 -20.51 -10.15 -4.43
C PRO A 334 -19.53 -10.64 -3.34
N PRO A 335 -18.83 -9.71 -2.64
CA PRO A 335 -17.83 -10.04 -1.63
C PRO A 335 -18.33 -11.06 -0.60
N GLY A 336 -17.49 -12.07 -0.31
CA GLY A 336 -17.87 -13.18 0.58
C GLY A 336 -18.66 -14.29 -0.11
N GLY A 337 -18.92 -14.19 -1.43
CA GLY A 337 -19.53 -15.27 -2.20
C GLY A 337 -18.56 -16.44 -2.38
N CYS A 338 -19.01 -17.65 -2.00
CA CYS A 338 -18.29 -18.89 -2.28
C CYS A 338 -19.08 -19.74 -3.25
N LEU A 339 -18.36 -20.48 -4.08
CA LEU A 339 -18.99 -21.47 -4.94
C LEU A 339 -19.32 -22.74 -4.15
N GLY A 340 -20.52 -23.26 -4.35
CA GLY A 340 -20.88 -24.57 -3.83
C GLY A 340 -20.00 -25.69 -4.41
N PRO A 341 -19.91 -26.86 -3.75
CA PRO A 341 -19.00 -27.96 -4.12
C PRO A 341 -19.11 -28.39 -5.58
N SER A 342 -20.33 -28.46 -6.13
CA SER A 342 -20.57 -28.86 -7.52
C SER A 342 -20.01 -27.85 -8.53
N ALA A 343 -20.24 -26.55 -8.33
CA ALA A 343 -19.71 -25.51 -9.19
C ALA A 343 -18.18 -25.44 -9.10
N ALA A 344 -17.63 -25.50 -7.89
CA ALA A 344 -16.19 -25.53 -7.64
C ALA A 344 -15.52 -26.73 -8.35
N LYS A 345 -16.14 -27.93 -8.31
CA LYS A 345 -15.64 -29.09 -9.02
C LYS A 345 -15.63 -28.91 -10.54
N LYS A 346 -16.65 -28.27 -11.10
CA LYS A 346 -16.72 -27.96 -12.55
C LYS A 346 -15.60 -27.01 -12.97
N PHE A 347 -15.37 -25.95 -12.21
CA PHE A 347 -14.29 -24.99 -12.48
C PHE A 347 -12.90 -25.62 -12.34
N ARG A 348 -12.65 -26.43 -11.30
CA ARG A 348 -11.40 -27.20 -11.15
C ARG A 348 -11.16 -28.14 -12.32
N SER A 349 -12.18 -28.83 -12.80
CA SER A 349 -12.06 -29.70 -13.98
C SER A 349 -11.66 -28.91 -15.24
N ARG A 350 -12.27 -27.74 -15.47
CA ARG A 350 -11.91 -26.86 -16.59
C ARG A 350 -10.48 -26.35 -16.46
N TYR A 351 -10.08 -25.94 -15.26
CA TYR A 351 -8.73 -25.48 -14.94
C TYR A 351 -7.68 -26.57 -15.28
N ARG A 352 -7.86 -27.79 -14.78
CA ARG A 352 -6.98 -28.93 -15.04
C ARG A 352 -6.94 -29.30 -16.51
N ASN A 353 -8.07 -29.27 -17.22
CA ASN A 353 -8.13 -29.55 -18.65
C ASN A 353 -7.33 -28.51 -19.47
N ILE A 354 -7.34 -27.24 -19.09
CA ILE A 354 -6.51 -26.22 -19.73
C ILE A 354 -5.02 -26.54 -19.51
N LEU A 355 -4.62 -26.84 -18.27
CA LEU A 355 -3.22 -27.16 -17.93
C LEU A 355 -2.73 -28.44 -18.64
N THR A 356 -3.58 -29.48 -18.75
CA THR A 356 -3.23 -30.71 -19.46
C THR A 356 -2.96 -30.45 -20.94
N ARG A 357 -3.81 -29.67 -21.59
CA ARG A 357 -3.61 -29.29 -23.01
C ARG A 357 -2.41 -28.36 -23.18
N ALA A 358 -2.12 -27.52 -22.21
CA ALA A 358 -0.99 -26.60 -22.21
C ALA A 358 0.38 -27.34 -22.19
N GLN A 359 0.44 -28.59 -21.68
CA GLN A 359 1.67 -29.39 -21.70
C GLN A 359 2.19 -29.63 -23.14
N THR A 360 1.29 -29.82 -24.09
CA THR A 360 1.63 -30.01 -25.51
C THR A 360 2.00 -28.69 -26.19
N GLU A 361 1.31 -27.56 -25.81
CA GLU A 361 1.56 -26.25 -26.40
C GLU A 361 2.83 -25.60 -25.85
N CYS A 362 3.18 -25.89 -24.60
CA CYS A 362 4.35 -25.36 -23.90
C CYS A 362 5.20 -26.50 -23.30
N PRO A 363 5.89 -27.31 -24.14
CA PRO A 363 6.69 -28.43 -23.66
C PRO A 363 7.86 -27.94 -22.80
N PRO A 364 8.40 -28.80 -21.90
CA PRO A 364 9.63 -28.47 -21.20
C PRO A 364 10.79 -28.28 -22.17
N THR A 365 11.72 -27.40 -21.82
CA THR A 365 12.96 -27.23 -22.63
C THR A 365 13.81 -28.46 -22.49
N GLU A 366 14.07 -29.17 -23.59
CA GLU A 366 14.93 -30.33 -23.65
C GLU A 366 16.40 -29.92 -23.70
N GLY A 367 17.27 -30.62 -22.98
CA GLY A 367 18.70 -30.38 -22.97
C GLY A 367 19.48 -31.49 -22.30
N THR A 368 20.64 -31.85 -22.86
CA THR A 368 21.57 -32.82 -22.32
C THR A 368 22.54 -32.15 -21.35
N GLY A 369 22.44 -32.49 -20.06
CA GLY A 369 23.42 -32.07 -19.06
C GLY A 369 22.83 -31.21 -17.92
N ARG A 370 23.36 -30.01 -17.70
CA ARG A 370 22.96 -29.10 -16.63
C ARG A 370 21.47 -28.69 -16.76
N ARG A 371 20.77 -28.55 -15.63
CA ARG A 371 19.38 -28.09 -15.56
C ARG A 371 19.19 -26.78 -16.36
N MET A 372 18.61 -26.90 -17.56
CA MET A 372 18.32 -25.73 -18.39
C MET A 372 17.22 -24.88 -17.79
N ALA A 373 17.35 -23.56 -17.90
CA ALA A 373 16.32 -22.63 -17.49
C ALA A 373 15.09 -22.80 -18.39
N GLN A 374 13.95 -23.09 -17.79
CA GLN A 374 12.66 -23.15 -18.47
C GLN A 374 12.20 -21.77 -18.92
N THR A 375 11.34 -21.71 -19.94
CA THR A 375 10.73 -20.46 -20.38
C THR A 375 9.83 -19.88 -19.26
N LYS A 376 9.58 -18.58 -19.28
CA LYS A 376 8.68 -17.93 -18.31
C LYS A 376 7.29 -18.54 -18.36
N SER A 377 6.77 -18.79 -19.56
CA SER A 377 5.46 -19.41 -19.77
C SER A 377 5.41 -20.84 -19.22
N ARG A 378 6.51 -21.62 -19.36
CA ARG A 378 6.60 -22.96 -18.77
C ARG A 378 6.66 -22.90 -17.24
N ASN A 379 7.44 -22.02 -16.66
CA ASN A 379 7.47 -21.83 -15.21
C ASN A 379 6.12 -21.40 -14.64
N LEU A 380 5.37 -20.56 -15.38
CA LEU A 380 4.00 -20.18 -15.00
C LEU A 380 3.04 -21.37 -15.05
N LEU A 381 3.10 -22.19 -16.12
CA LEU A 381 2.30 -23.40 -16.27
C LEU A 381 2.52 -24.38 -15.12
N GLU A 382 3.79 -24.64 -14.77
CA GLU A 382 4.14 -25.54 -13.67
C GLU A 382 3.66 -24.98 -12.33
N ARG A 383 3.83 -23.67 -12.10
CA ARG A 383 3.35 -23.00 -10.90
C ARG A 383 1.83 -23.13 -10.72
N LEU A 384 1.06 -22.85 -11.78
CA LEU A 384 -0.40 -22.98 -11.75
C LEU A 384 -0.83 -24.43 -11.52
N ARG A 385 -0.07 -25.41 -12.01
CA ARG A 385 -0.33 -26.83 -11.76
C ARG A 385 -0.02 -27.23 -10.32
N ASP A 386 1.16 -26.86 -9.83
CA ASP A 386 1.68 -27.32 -8.55
C ASP A 386 1.00 -26.61 -7.35
N PHE A 387 0.48 -25.39 -7.58
CA PHE A 387 -0.18 -24.55 -6.57
C PHE A 387 -1.66 -24.26 -6.94
N GLU A 388 -2.35 -25.28 -7.49
CA GLU A 388 -3.79 -25.16 -7.84
C GLU A 388 -4.64 -24.78 -6.64
N THR A 389 -4.39 -25.38 -5.47
CA THR A 389 -5.15 -25.13 -4.26
C THR A 389 -5.04 -23.69 -3.80
N GLU A 390 -3.82 -23.17 -3.77
CA GLU A 390 -3.51 -21.81 -3.34
C GLU A 390 -4.01 -20.77 -4.35
N THR A 391 -3.94 -21.08 -5.65
CA THR A 391 -4.44 -20.23 -6.73
C THR A 391 -5.96 -20.11 -6.72
N LEU A 392 -6.67 -21.22 -6.41
CA LEU A 392 -8.13 -21.32 -6.45
C LEU A 392 -8.79 -21.23 -5.07
N ARG A 393 -8.07 -20.96 -3.99
CA ARG A 393 -8.62 -20.90 -2.63
C ARG A 393 -9.77 -19.89 -2.51
N PHE A 394 -9.65 -18.73 -3.15
CA PHE A 394 -10.69 -17.69 -3.17
C PHE A 394 -12.06 -18.17 -3.66
N MET A 395 -12.07 -19.24 -4.43
CA MET A 395 -13.29 -19.81 -4.98
C MET A 395 -14.18 -20.48 -3.91
N THR A 396 -13.58 -20.99 -2.84
CA THR A 396 -14.25 -21.83 -1.82
C THR A 396 -14.06 -21.35 -0.39
N ASP A 397 -13.21 -20.39 -0.14
CA ASP A 397 -12.98 -19.81 1.18
C ASP A 397 -13.42 -18.32 1.16
N PRO A 398 -14.50 -17.95 1.89
CA PRO A 398 -15.10 -16.61 1.85
C PRO A 398 -14.18 -15.52 2.39
N LEU A 399 -13.17 -15.87 3.20
CA LEU A 399 -12.21 -14.91 3.74
C LEU A 399 -11.11 -14.57 2.74
N VAL A 400 -10.90 -15.42 1.71
CA VAL A 400 -9.77 -15.28 0.79
C VAL A 400 -10.16 -14.42 -0.41
N PRO A 401 -9.56 -13.24 -0.59
CA PRO A 401 -9.80 -12.41 -1.75
C PRO A 401 -9.07 -12.93 -3.00
N PHE A 402 -9.52 -12.49 -4.17
CA PHE A 402 -8.89 -12.82 -5.45
C PHE A 402 -7.47 -12.27 -5.59
N THR A 403 -7.14 -11.17 -4.91
CA THR A 403 -5.87 -10.45 -5.07
C THR A 403 -5.23 -10.08 -3.73
N ASN A 404 -3.93 -9.74 -3.76
CA ASN A 404 -3.16 -9.22 -2.63
C ASN A 404 -3.03 -7.67 -2.67
N ASN A 405 -4.00 -6.98 -3.27
CA ASN A 405 -3.90 -5.54 -3.56
C ASN A 405 -3.74 -4.66 -2.32
N GLN A 406 -4.22 -5.09 -1.14
CA GLN A 406 -4.14 -4.30 0.07
C GLN A 406 -2.68 -4.04 0.46
N CYS A 407 -1.89 -5.10 0.59
CA CYS A 407 -0.48 -4.99 0.94
C CYS A 407 0.32 -4.22 -0.14
N GLU A 408 0.02 -4.47 -1.43
CA GLU A 408 0.62 -3.72 -2.54
C GLU A 408 0.34 -2.21 -2.43
N ASN A 409 -0.89 -1.81 -2.05
CA ASN A 409 -1.26 -0.41 -1.88
C ASN A 409 -0.55 0.24 -0.68
N ASP A 410 -0.42 -0.47 0.44
CA ASP A 410 0.29 -0.01 1.62
C ASP A 410 1.78 0.23 1.32
N LEU A 411 2.42 -0.72 0.64
CA LEU A 411 3.81 -0.59 0.21
C LEU A 411 4.05 0.50 -0.85
N ARG A 412 3.03 0.82 -1.65
CA ARG A 412 3.15 1.86 -2.70
C ARG A 412 3.55 3.21 -2.12
N MET A 413 3.08 3.54 -0.91
CA MET A 413 3.43 4.80 -0.25
C MET A 413 4.93 4.89 0.09
N THR A 414 5.59 3.78 0.36
CA THR A 414 7.06 3.75 0.51
C THR A 414 7.78 4.15 -0.79
N LYS A 415 7.26 3.73 -1.95
CA LYS A 415 7.79 4.17 -3.25
C LYS A 415 7.53 5.65 -3.53
N VAL A 416 6.40 6.18 -3.05
CA VAL A 416 6.12 7.63 -3.11
C VAL A 416 7.14 8.39 -2.27
N GLN A 417 7.40 7.94 -1.03
CA GLN A 417 8.42 8.53 -0.15
C GLN A 417 9.79 8.58 -0.83
N GLN A 418 10.23 7.49 -1.46
CA GLN A 418 11.49 7.46 -2.19
C GLN A 418 11.55 8.43 -3.37
N LYS A 419 10.43 8.67 -4.05
CA LYS A 419 10.35 9.65 -5.15
C LYS A 419 10.39 11.10 -4.67
N ILE A 420 9.85 11.38 -3.49
CA ILE A 420 9.81 12.72 -2.90
C ILE A 420 11.15 13.06 -2.24
N SER A 421 11.67 12.16 -1.39
CA SER A 421 12.79 12.41 -0.48
C SER A 421 14.07 11.63 -0.83
N GLY A 422 14.07 10.83 -1.89
CA GLY A 422 15.18 9.94 -2.24
C GLY A 422 15.28 8.72 -1.31
N CYS A 423 16.52 8.27 -1.04
CA CYS A 423 16.75 7.15 -0.13
C CYS A 423 16.68 7.56 1.34
N PHE A 424 16.44 6.60 2.23
CA PHE A 424 16.65 6.82 3.65
C PHE A 424 18.13 7.08 3.94
N ARG A 425 18.42 8.05 4.80
CA ARG A 425 19.80 8.42 5.15
C ARG A 425 20.44 7.45 6.15
N SER A 426 19.61 6.82 7.01
CA SER A 426 20.06 5.86 8.01
C SER A 426 19.05 4.71 8.15
N PHE A 427 19.50 3.58 8.70
CA PHE A 427 18.62 2.46 9.03
C PHE A 427 17.63 2.83 10.14
N GLU A 428 18.08 3.62 11.12
CA GLU A 428 17.23 4.20 12.15
C GLU A 428 16.06 5.02 11.55
N GLY A 429 16.35 5.87 10.56
CA GLY A 429 15.31 6.62 9.86
C GLY A 429 14.27 5.73 9.16
N ALA A 430 14.68 4.58 8.64
CA ALA A 430 13.77 3.59 8.09
C ALA A 430 12.95 2.88 9.18
N GLN A 431 13.54 2.57 10.34
CA GLN A 431 12.84 2.00 11.50
C GLN A 431 11.78 2.97 12.03
N ILE A 432 12.15 4.24 12.21
CA ILE A 432 11.23 5.31 12.62
C ILE A 432 10.04 5.39 11.64
N PHE A 433 10.33 5.45 10.34
CA PHE A 433 9.31 5.48 9.30
C PHE A 433 8.37 4.28 9.41
N CYS A 434 8.91 3.07 9.52
CA CYS A 434 8.11 1.86 9.56
C CYS A 434 7.18 1.79 10.78
N ARG A 435 7.69 2.02 12.00
CA ARG A 435 6.87 1.96 13.23
C ARG A 435 5.79 3.04 13.26
N VAL A 436 6.16 4.29 12.98
CA VAL A 436 5.19 5.40 12.96
C VAL A 436 4.15 5.20 11.84
N ARG A 437 4.60 4.72 10.67
CA ARG A 437 3.69 4.44 9.56
C ARG A 437 2.76 3.27 9.84
N SER A 438 3.23 2.21 10.51
CA SER A 438 2.39 1.08 10.95
C SER A 438 1.25 1.57 11.84
N TYR A 439 1.55 2.44 12.79
CA TYR A 439 0.55 3.06 13.65
C TYR A 439 -0.46 3.90 12.85
N LEU A 440 0.01 4.85 12.05
CA LEU A 440 -0.85 5.75 11.27
C LEU A 440 -1.72 5.00 10.24
N SER A 441 -1.17 3.95 9.60
CA SER A 441 -1.92 3.12 8.65
C SER A 441 -2.99 2.30 9.36
N THR A 442 -2.67 1.70 10.50
CA THR A 442 -3.63 0.96 11.33
C THR A 442 -4.79 1.86 11.79
N CYS A 443 -4.49 3.04 12.32
CA CYS A 443 -5.51 4.02 12.73
C CYS A 443 -6.42 4.40 11.55
N ARG A 444 -5.84 4.65 10.38
CA ARG A 444 -6.62 4.99 9.18
C ARG A 444 -7.53 3.85 8.74
N ASN A 445 -7.04 2.63 8.74
CA ASN A 445 -7.80 1.45 8.35
C ASN A 445 -8.99 1.22 9.30
N MET A 446 -8.78 1.38 10.60
CA MET A 446 -9.85 1.28 11.60
C MET A 446 -10.89 2.40 11.48
N ALA A 447 -10.47 3.64 11.21
CA ALA A 447 -11.36 4.78 11.02
C ALA A 447 -12.22 4.66 9.74
N SER A 448 -11.77 3.92 8.75
CA SER A 448 -12.48 3.75 7.46
C SER A 448 -13.56 2.67 7.49
N ASN A 449 -13.71 1.91 8.59
CA ASN A 449 -14.71 0.85 8.71
C ASN A 449 -16.06 1.42 9.23
N PRO A 450 -17.12 1.50 8.39
CA PRO A 450 -18.41 2.09 8.76
C PRO A 450 -19.22 1.25 9.78
N LEU A 451 -18.83 0.00 10.02
CA LEU A 451 -19.56 -0.91 10.93
C LEU A 451 -19.15 -0.76 12.40
N ARG A 452 -18.20 0.11 12.74
CA ARG A 452 -17.77 0.33 14.12
C ARG A 452 -18.17 1.72 14.60
N PRO A 453 -18.95 1.84 15.70
CA PRO A 453 -19.31 3.14 16.32
C PRO A 453 -18.13 3.93 16.88
N PHE A 454 -16.92 3.42 16.73
CA PHE A 454 -15.63 4.00 17.17
C PHE A 454 -15.06 5.09 16.25
N ASN A 455 -15.73 5.42 15.14
CA ASN A 455 -15.19 6.33 14.12
C ASN A 455 -14.91 7.77 14.60
N SER A 456 -15.61 8.25 15.62
CA SER A 456 -15.35 9.58 16.21
C SER A 456 -14.17 9.55 17.18
N CYS A 457 -14.05 8.52 18.01
CA CYS A 457 -12.98 8.37 19.00
C CYS A 457 -11.60 8.19 18.35
N LEU A 458 -11.47 7.30 17.35
CA LEU A 458 -10.17 7.02 16.72
C LEU A 458 -9.61 8.17 15.86
N ARG A 459 -10.47 8.98 15.24
CA ARG A 459 -10.03 10.17 14.48
C ARG A 459 -9.46 11.24 15.41
N ASP A 460 -10.10 11.45 16.53
CA ASP A 460 -9.64 12.35 17.59
C ASP A 460 -8.48 11.74 18.38
N ASP A 461 -8.46 10.43 18.62
CA ASP A 461 -7.46 9.74 19.41
C ASP A 461 -6.14 9.53 18.65
N CYS A 462 -6.12 9.40 17.32
CA CYS A 462 -4.88 9.39 16.54
C CYS A 462 -4.11 10.71 16.65
N LEU A 463 -4.83 11.84 16.64
CA LEU A 463 -4.22 13.15 16.89
C LEU A 463 -4.01 13.39 18.39
N LYS A 464 -4.93 12.95 19.25
CA LYS A 464 -4.83 13.05 20.70
C LYS A 464 -3.77 12.15 21.30
N LEU A 465 -3.50 10.97 20.73
CA LEU A 465 -2.38 10.11 21.14
C LEU A 465 -1.03 10.73 20.81
N LEU A 466 -0.93 11.35 19.64
CA LEU A 466 0.22 12.20 19.36
C LEU A 466 0.21 13.50 20.18
N GLN A 467 -0.94 13.97 20.67
CA GLN A 467 -1.12 15.13 21.52
C GLN A 467 -1.03 14.82 23.02
N GLY A 468 -1.52 13.66 23.45
CA GLY A 468 -1.52 13.19 24.85
C GLY A 468 -0.35 12.27 25.17
N TRP A 469 0.87 12.77 25.09
CA TRP A 469 2.12 12.06 25.37
C TRP A 469 2.24 11.49 26.79
N SER A 470 1.29 11.79 27.70
CA SER A 470 1.24 11.31 29.08
C SER A 470 0.32 10.09 29.32
N ASP A 471 -0.60 9.77 28.39
CA ASP A 471 -1.68 8.81 28.65
C ASP A 471 -1.63 7.53 27.81
N LEU A 472 -0.45 7.17 27.27
CA LEU A 472 -0.27 5.94 26.47
C LEU A 472 -0.61 4.64 27.21
N ASN A 473 -0.57 4.63 28.53
CA ASN A 473 -1.07 3.52 29.32
C ASN A 473 -2.59 3.31 29.18
N ASN A 474 -3.36 4.39 28.98
CA ASN A 474 -4.81 4.31 28.76
C ASN A 474 -5.17 3.90 27.33
N CYS A 475 -4.25 4.04 26.36
CA CYS A 475 -4.50 3.63 24.97
C CYS A 475 -4.38 2.14 24.74
N THR A 476 -3.46 1.46 25.43
CA THR A 476 -3.45 0.00 25.46
C THR A 476 -4.71 -0.55 26.08
N GLU A 477 -5.27 0.12 27.08
CA GLU A 477 -6.58 -0.23 27.68
C GLU A 477 -7.75 0.07 26.74
N SER A 478 -7.75 1.17 25.98
CA SER A 478 -8.77 1.45 24.96
C SER A 478 -8.75 0.43 23.83
N PHE A 479 -7.57 -0.08 23.44
CA PHE A 479 -7.45 -1.20 22.49
C PHE A 479 -7.85 -2.54 23.13
N LEU A 480 -7.65 -2.76 24.43
CA LEU A 480 -8.05 -3.97 25.15
C LEU A 480 -9.57 -4.06 25.37
N HIS A 481 -10.28 -2.94 25.49
CA HIS A 481 -11.77 -2.94 25.53
C HIS A 481 -12.43 -3.33 24.19
N ILE A 482 -11.66 -3.48 23.11
CA ILE A 482 -12.14 -4.05 21.83
C ILE A 482 -12.31 -5.57 21.92
N GLU A 483 -11.63 -6.27 22.83
CA GLU A 483 -11.74 -7.73 23.01
C GLU A 483 -13.07 -8.18 23.64
N GLY A 484 -13.83 -7.32 24.29
CA GLY A 484 -15.10 -7.66 24.91
C GLY A 484 -16.35 -7.51 24.04
N ALA A 485 -16.20 -7.15 22.76
CA ALA A 485 -17.30 -6.86 21.82
C ALA A 485 -17.23 -7.64 20.50
N VAL A 486 -16.53 -8.80 20.46
CA VAL A 486 -16.53 -9.75 19.33
C VAL A 486 -17.19 -11.05 19.77
#